data_1e4bf442d1814826e7f6cc7efd9683ab
#
_entry.id   1e4bf442d1814826e7f6cc7efd9683ab
#
_cell.length_a   1.000
_cell.length_b   1.000
_cell.length_c   1.000
_cell.angle_alpha   90.00
_cell.angle_beta   90.00
_cell.angle_gamma   90.00
#
_symmetry.space_group_name_H-M   'P 1'
#
loop_
_entity.id
_entity.type
_entity.pdbx_description
1 polymer ?
#
loop_
_entity_poly.entity_id
_entity_poly.type
_entity_poly.pdbx_seq_one_letter_code
_entity_poly.pdbx_strand_id
1 'polypeptide(L)'
;MSFPKILHRYFLLSLALALCLPLHAQTRRRTSRQPEPKVNVSELLQRYAFDEVIAAIDNGKADCTGAEANQIASTARLGADMLNATEKVTVLESRIVPLVDLLNHLPLRGSCAKWESMEQWKAKLNPLPLKLGKVVCINDLRDRIWFAAADSAGKGMGLWTSFLRSEGWSRPIPLPGLQGNGQNRDCPFVMQDGMTVFYAASGEGSLGGTDIFVTRYDPSSRTFLKPESKGMPFCSLDDDFFYAVDETNQLGWFVSNRGCGKDSVRVFTFVPNEEREVVEASDDDMENTVAFATLSNVKLTQSNTEVVKEGRARLEKLLQHPGGTKQSVKRTYVLSDNRIYHSLEEFASPAAKRIAQEADATIDKLAHLLTERDVIQRTYAAGQRHENIRKRLTELNEAVKETQNHLRELEKNYRKAELQQTN
;
A
#
# COMPACT_ATOMS: atom_id res chain seq x y z
N MET A 1 -60.98 57.72 55.11
CA MET A 1 -60.79 59.17 55.35
C MET A 1 -60.09 59.73 54.14
N SER A 2 -60.85 60.46 53.45
CA SER A 2 -60.71 61.62 52.55
C SER A 2 -59.35 61.91 51.92
N PHE A 3 -59.22 61.63 50.63
CA PHE A 3 -58.25 62.25 49.74
C PHE A 3 -58.76 63.53 49.16
N PRO A 4 -57.94 64.60 49.10
CA PRO A 4 -58.33 65.77 48.35
C PRO A 4 -57.90 65.69 46.87
N LYS A 5 -58.88 66.04 46.05
CA LYS A 5 -58.82 66.24 44.62
C LYS A 5 -58.04 67.51 44.22
N ILE A 6 -56.73 67.44 43.95
CA ILE A 6 -55.99 68.52 43.23
C ILE A 6 -54.84 67.80 42.45
N LEU A 7 -55.07 67.29 41.31
CA LEU A 7 -54.02 66.95 40.32
C LEU A 7 -54.60 66.63 38.94
N HIS A 8 -55.54 67.41 38.43
CA HIS A 8 -56.14 67.16 37.16
C HIS A 8 -56.00 68.36 36.16
N ARG A 9 -55.15 69.31 36.47
CA ARG A 9 -55.07 70.51 35.62
C ARG A 9 -53.71 70.76 34.93
N TYR A 10 -52.72 69.89 35.12
CA TYR A 10 -51.42 70.04 34.45
C TYR A 10 -51.10 68.95 33.46
N PHE A 11 -52.03 68.04 33.18
CA PHE A 11 -51.76 66.91 32.23
C PHE A 11 -52.19 67.17 30.79
N LEU A 12 -52.84 68.33 30.53
CA LEU A 12 -53.33 68.70 29.18
C LEU A 12 -52.49 69.75 28.44
N LEU A 13 -51.43 70.30 29.06
CA LEU A 13 -50.53 71.27 28.37
C LEU A 13 -49.21 70.71 27.93
N SER A 14 -48.87 69.48 28.28
CA SER A 14 -47.62 68.80 27.84
C SER A 14 -47.79 67.94 26.58
N LEU A 15 -49.06 67.79 26.09
CA LEU A 15 -49.35 66.90 24.91
C LEU A 15 -49.40 67.68 23.59
N ALA A 16 -49.24 69.01 23.58
CA ALA A 16 -49.34 69.83 22.38
C ALA A 16 -47.97 70.27 21.80
N LEU A 17 -46.85 70.00 22.50
CA LEU A 17 -45.52 70.41 22.02
C LEU A 17 -44.68 69.25 21.47
N ALA A 18 -45.20 68.03 21.36
CA ALA A 18 -44.50 66.86 20.87
C ALA A 18 -44.76 66.51 19.38
N LEU A 19 -45.52 67.36 18.62
CA LEU A 19 -45.96 67.06 17.29
C LEU A 19 -45.28 67.80 16.15
N CYS A 20 -44.17 68.44 16.40
CA CYS A 20 -43.37 69.13 15.36
C CYS A 20 -41.87 68.81 15.40
N LEU A 21 -41.51 67.54 15.62
CA LEU A 21 -40.12 67.10 15.26
C LEU A 21 -40.21 66.46 13.90
N PRO A 22 -39.37 66.85 12.93
CA PRO A 22 -39.30 66.18 11.66
C PRO A 22 -38.83 64.73 11.91
N LEU A 23 -39.63 63.73 11.45
CA LEU A 23 -39.19 62.36 11.33
C LEU A 23 -38.00 62.32 10.38
N HIS A 24 -36.81 62.45 10.92
CA HIS A 24 -35.63 62.01 10.21
C HIS A 24 -35.74 60.47 10.17
N ALA A 25 -36.29 59.95 9.08
CA ALA A 25 -36.15 58.56 8.72
C ALA A 25 -34.64 58.25 8.64
N GLN A 26 -34.09 57.73 9.72
CA GLN A 26 -32.83 57.04 9.65
C GLN A 26 -33.03 55.85 8.76
N THR A 27 -32.85 56.06 7.44
CA THR A 27 -32.52 54.98 6.53
C THR A 27 -31.26 54.32 7.14
N ARG A 28 -31.46 53.27 7.90
CA ARG A 28 -30.38 52.29 8.15
C ARG A 28 -29.86 51.92 6.78
N ARG A 29 -28.75 52.58 6.34
CA ARG A 29 -27.92 52.07 5.26
C ARG A 29 -27.61 50.64 5.72
N ARG A 30 -28.28 49.65 5.10
CA ARG A 30 -27.74 48.31 5.02
C ARG A 30 -26.39 48.51 4.36
N THR A 31 -25.34 48.61 5.15
CA THR A 31 -24.00 48.36 4.67
C THR A 31 -24.11 46.96 4.06
N SER A 32 -24.13 46.94 2.73
CA SER A 32 -23.93 45.68 2.01
C SER A 32 -22.55 45.19 2.51
N ARG A 33 -22.56 44.24 3.46
CA ARG A 33 -21.36 43.51 3.79
C ARG A 33 -20.86 42.99 2.46
N GLN A 34 -19.74 43.47 1.99
CA GLN A 34 -19.06 42.84 0.86
C GLN A 34 -18.93 41.37 1.25
N PRO A 35 -19.32 40.43 0.37
CA PRO A 35 -19.15 39.04 0.67
C PRO A 35 -17.69 38.81 1.03
N GLU A 36 -17.43 38.19 2.14
CA GLU A 36 -16.06 37.82 2.52
C GLU A 36 -15.44 36.99 1.39
N PRO A 37 -14.18 37.23 1.03
CA PRO A 37 -13.53 36.52 -0.03
C PRO A 37 -13.60 35.01 0.29
N LYS A 38 -14.03 34.23 -0.68
CA LYS A 38 -14.09 32.76 -0.54
C LYS A 38 -12.68 32.18 -0.58
N VAL A 39 -12.48 31.13 0.17
CA VAL A 39 -11.23 30.39 0.28
C VAL A 39 -11.17 29.35 -0.84
N ASN A 40 -10.07 29.31 -1.58
CA ASN A 40 -9.82 28.28 -2.58
C ASN A 40 -9.41 26.97 -1.88
N VAL A 41 -10.38 26.08 -1.66
CA VAL A 41 -10.15 24.81 -0.96
C VAL A 41 -9.34 23.82 -1.79
N SER A 42 -9.35 23.93 -3.12
CA SER A 42 -8.52 23.08 -3.97
C SER A 42 -7.03 23.40 -3.82
N GLU A 43 -6.67 24.69 -3.67
CA GLU A 43 -5.29 25.09 -3.40
C GLU A 43 -4.81 24.62 -2.02
N LEU A 44 -5.65 24.77 -0.99
CA LEU A 44 -5.36 24.27 0.35
C LEU A 44 -5.16 22.75 0.36
N LEU A 45 -6.04 22.01 -0.36
CA LEU A 45 -5.93 20.57 -0.47
C LEU A 45 -4.58 20.17 -1.09
N GLN A 46 -4.16 20.80 -2.18
CA GLN A 46 -2.87 20.54 -2.82
C GLN A 46 -1.67 20.82 -1.91
N ARG A 47 -1.82 21.74 -0.97
CA ARG A 47 -0.79 22.06 0.05
C ARG A 47 -0.86 21.14 1.27
N TYR A 48 -1.76 20.15 1.29
CA TYR A 48 -2.01 19.26 2.44
C TYR A 48 -2.46 20.00 3.70
N ALA A 49 -3.04 21.21 3.55
CA ALA A 49 -3.62 22.00 4.62
C ALA A 49 -5.06 21.51 4.94
N PHE A 50 -5.19 20.23 5.29
CA PHE A 50 -6.47 19.54 5.40
C PHE A 50 -7.39 20.16 6.45
N ASP A 51 -6.86 20.57 7.60
CA ASP A 51 -7.64 21.20 8.66
C ASP A 51 -8.20 22.56 8.24
N GLU A 52 -7.42 23.32 7.45
CA GLU A 52 -7.89 24.59 6.87
C GLU A 52 -9.01 24.37 5.83
N VAL A 53 -8.93 23.31 5.04
CA VAL A 53 -10.00 22.90 4.10
C VAL A 53 -11.28 22.59 4.86
N ILE A 54 -11.19 21.77 5.91
CA ILE A 54 -12.32 21.38 6.74
C ILE A 54 -12.96 22.64 7.38
N ALA A 55 -12.13 23.49 7.99
CA ALA A 55 -12.59 24.73 8.61
C ALA A 55 -13.24 25.69 7.61
N ALA A 56 -12.70 25.82 6.40
CA ALA A 56 -13.29 26.67 5.36
C ALA A 56 -14.67 26.18 4.91
N ILE A 57 -14.84 24.86 4.77
CA ILE A 57 -16.13 24.25 4.40
C ILE A 57 -17.15 24.38 5.53
N ASP A 58 -16.78 24.03 6.75
CA ASP A 58 -17.67 24.02 7.92
C ASP A 58 -18.14 25.44 8.27
N ASN A 59 -17.31 26.46 8.03
CA ASN A 59 -17.66 27.89 8.23
C ASN A 59 -18.37 28.53 7.01
N GLY A 60 -18.64 27.79 5.93
CA GLY A 60 -19.28 28.31 4.72
C GLY A 60 -18.44 29.29 3.91
N LYS A 61 -17.12 29.32 4.15
CA LYS A 61 -16.15 30.21 3.46
C LYS A 61 -15.51 29.58 2.22
N ALA A 62 -15.76 28.30 1.96
CA ALA A 62 -15.25 27.57 0.79
C ALA A 62 -15.81 28.15 -0.52
N ASP A 63 -15.01 28.07 -1.58
CA ASP A 63 -15.41 28.46 -2.96
C ASP A 63 -16.27 27.39 -3.65
N CYS A 64 -16.48 26.23 -3.02
CA CYS A 64 -17.35 25.15 -3.44
C CYS A 64 -18.58 24.99 -2.53
N THR A 65 -19.60 24.26 -2.98
CA THR A 65 -20.85 24.03 -2.23
C THR A 65 -21.47 22.66 -2.55
N GLY A 66 -22.40 22.23 -1.70
CA GLY A 66 -23.21 21.04 -1.95
C GLY A 66 -22.40 19.74 -1.99
N ALA A 67 -22.65 18.93 -3.02
CA ALA A 67 -22.00 17.61 -3.16
C ALA A 67 -20.46 17.71 -3.30
N GLU A 68 -19.97 18.72 -4.01
CA GLU A 68 -18.54 18.96 -4.18
C GLU A 68 -17.85 19.27 -2.85
N ALA A 69 -18.44 20.18 -2.05
CA ALA A 69 -17.91 20.50 -0.72
C ALA A 69 -17.87 19.26 0.19
N ASN A 70 -18.92 18.43 0.15
CA ASN A 70 -18.96 17.20 0.93
C ASN A 70 -17.85 16.20 0.51
N GLN A 71 -17.62 16.08 -0.80
CA GLN A 71 -16.56 15.23 -1.35
C GLN A 71 -15.16 15.73 -0.89
N ILE A 72 -14.90 17.03 -1.06
CA ILE A 72 -13.63 17.64 -0.65
C ILE A 72 -13.43 17.53 0.86
N ALA A 73 -14.47 17.77 1.68
CA ALA A 73 -14.40 17.61 3.12
C ALA A 73 -14.09 16.17 3.53
N SER A 74 -14.68 15.18 2.84
CA SER A 74 -14.40 13.77 3.09
C SER A 74 -12.94 13.42 2.78
N THR A 75 -12.43 13.89 1.63
CA THR A 75 -11.02 13.73 1.24
C THR A 75 -10.09 14.43 2.25
N ALA A 76 -10.43 15.63 2.68
CA ALA A 76 -9.62 16.37 3.64
C ALA A 76 -9.56 15.67 5.01
N ARG A 77 -10.68 15.12 5.51
CA ARG A 77 -10.68 14.35 6.77
C ARG A 77 -9.82 13.10 6.66
N LEU A 78 -9.96 12.34 5.58
CA LEU A 78 -9.11 11.18 5.33
C LEU A 78 -7.63 11.58 5.23
N GLY A 79 -7.34 12.69 4.54
CA GLY A 79 -5.99 13.23 4.40
C GLY A 79 -5.38 13.65 5.73
N ALA A 80 -6.14 14.30 6.60
CA ALA A 80 -5.70 14.69 7.94
C ALA A 80 -5.36 13.44 8.79
N ASP A 81 -6.23 12.43 8.77
CA ASP A 81 -5.99 11.16 9.47
C ASP A 81 -4.71 10.47 8.97
N MET A 82 -4.51 10.42 7.64
CA MET A 82 -3.30 9.83 7.05
C MET A 82 -2.04 10.64 7.34
N LEU A 83 -2.12 11.99 7.33
CA LEU A 83 -1.00 12.87 7.62
C LEU A 83 -0.53 12.70 9.06
N ASN A 84 -1.46 12.66 10.02
CA ASN A 84 -1.18 12.41 11.43
C ASN A 84 -0.61 11.01 11.70
N ALA A 85 -0.87 10.06 10.80
CA ALA A 85 -0.38 8.68 10.88
C ALA A 85 0.71 8.38 9.85
N THR A 86 1.43 9.40 9.36
CA THR A 86 2.50 9.25 8.36
C THR A 86 3.56 8.27 8.84
N GLU A 87 3.81 7.22 8.07
CA GLU A 87 4.83 6.22 8.39
C GLU A 87 6.23 6.81 8.17
N LYS A 88 7.08 6.67 9.17
CA LYS A 88 8.49 7.05 9.09
C LYS A 88 9.21 6.02 8.24
N VAL A 89 9.68 6.41 7.07
CA VAL A 89 10.36 5.54 6.12
C VAL A 89 11.73 6.12 5.75
N THR A 90 12.73 5.26 5.52
CA THR A 90 14.03 5.67 4.99
C THR A 90 14.05 5.46 3.48
N VAL A 91 13.93 6.54 2.71
CA VAL A 91 14.02 6.52 1.26
C VAL A 91 15.46 6.70 0.83
N LEU A 92 16.01 5.73 0.10
CA LEU A 92 17.40 5.73 -0.37
C LEU A 92 17.59 6.64 -1.57
N GLU A 93 16.67 6.55 -2.52
CA GLU A 93 16.68 7.33 -3.77
C GLU A 93 15.27 7.43 -4.36
N SER A 94 15.08 8.43 -5.22
CA SER A 94 13.94 8.53 -6.11
C SER A 94 14.40 8.91 -7.51
N ARG A 95 13.74 8.33 -8.52
CA ARG A 95 14.05 8.60 -9.94
C ARG A 95 12.80 8.65 -10.78
N ILE A 96 12.77 9.55 -11.75
CA ILE A 96 11.69 9.64 -12.74
C ILE A 96 12.05 8.72 -13.90
N VAL A 97 11.10 7.88 -14.32
CA VAL A 97 11.27 6.93 -15.42
C VAL A 97 10.07 7.02 -16.36
N PRO A 98 10.23 6.69 -17.66
CA PRO A 98 9.09 6.57 -18.57
C PRO A 98 8.14 5.46 -18.09
N LEU A 99 6.83 5.72 -18.11
CA LEU A 99 5.83 4.73 -17.68
C LEU A 99 5.88 3.45 -18.51
N VAL A 100 6.18 3.55 -19.80
CA VAL A 100 6.30 2.41 -20.72
C VAL A 100 7.41 1.44 -20.32
N ASP A 101 8.49 1.94 -19.71
CA ASP A 101 9.66 1.15 -19.30
C ASP A 101 9.69 0.81 -17.81
N LEU A 102 8.64 1.16 -17.06
CA LEU A 102 8.61 1.05 -15.61
C LEU A 102 9.09 -0.31 -15.09
N LEU A 103 8.56 -1.41 -15.64
CA LEU A 103 8.90 -2.77 -15.17
C LEU A 103 10.40 -3.11 -15.32
N ASN A 104 11.10 -2.49 -16.25
CA ASN A 104 12.55 -2.64 -16.44
C ASN A 104 13.34 -1.90 -15.36
N HIS A 105 12.73 -0.92 -14.71
CA HIS A 105 13.33 -0.11 -13.66
C HIS A 105 13.06 -0.61 -12.24
N LEU A 106 12.25 -1.68 -12.08
CA LEU A 106 11.99 -2.32 -10.80
C LEU A 106 12.90 -3.55 -10.65
N PRO A 107 13.96 -3.50 -9.82
CA PRO A 107 14.94 -4.57 -9.72
C PRO A 107 14.46 -5.74 -8.84
N LEU A 108 13.19 -6.15 -9.00
CA LEU A 108 12.60 -7.30 -8.33
C LEU A 108 13.12 -8.58 -8.97
N ARG A 109 13.85 -9.37 -8.21
CA ARG A 109 14.56 -10.53 -8.73
C ARG A 109 14.43 -11.71 -7.76
N GLY A 110 14.54 -12.90 -8.32
CA GLY A 110 14.68 -14.25 -7.76
C GLY A 110 14.29 -14.56 -6.32
N SER A 111 14.45 -13.64 -5.40
CA SER A 111 14.14 -13.79 -3.97
C SER A 111 12.77 -13.25 -3.53
N CYS A 112 12.04 -12.61 -4.44
CA CYS A 112 10.72 -12.07 -4.15
C CYS A 112 9.79 -12.20 -5.37
N ALA A 113 8.52 -11.91 -5.17
CA ALA A 113 7.57 -11.76 -6.28
C ALA A 113 8.02 -10.63 -7.21
N LYS A 114 7.60 -10.68 -8.46
CA LYS A 114 7.86 -9.62 -9.45
C LYS A 114 6.67 -9.38 -10.35
N TRP A 115 6.64 -8.23 -10.99
CA TRP A 115 5.66 -7.94 -12.03
C TRP A 115 6.19 -8.29 -13.43
N GLU A 116 5.29 -8.81 -14.24
CA GLU A 116 5.48 -9.06 -15.66
C GLU A 116 4.30 -8.44 -16.44
N SER A 117 4.53 -8.07 -17.70
CA SER A 117 3.45 -7.54 -18.54
C SER A 117 2.36 -8.58 -18.77
N MET A 118 1.09 -8.20 -18.64
CA MET A 118 -0.06 -9.05 -18.92
C MET A 118 -0.06 -9.58 -20.37
N GLU A 119 0.50 -8.86 -21.33
CA GLU A 119 0.59 -9.31 -22.73
C GLU A 119 1.28 -10.66 -22.87
N GLN A 120 2.31 -10.93 -22.05
CA GLN A 120 3.05 -12.20 -22.07
C GLN A 120 2.24 -13.36 -21.47
N TRP A 121 1.13 -13.04 -20.78
CA TRP A 121 0.32 -14.01 -20.05
C TRP A 121 -1.00 -14.34 -20.72
N LYS A 122 -1.50 -13.50 -21.64
CA LYS A 122 -2.80 -13.69 -22.30
C LYS A 122 -2.93 -15.07 -22.96
N ALA A 123 -1.88 -15.55 -23.62
CA ALA A 123 -1.91 -16.86 -24.28
C ALA A 123 -1.82 -18.05 -23.30
N LYS A 124 -1.37 -17.84 -22.07
CA LYS A 124 -1.20 -18.88 -21.04
C LYS A 124 -2.45 -19.07 -20.18
N LEU A 125 -3.32 -18.06 -20.11
CA LEU A 125 -4.52 -18.04 -19.28
C LEU A 125 -5.76 -18.27 -20.17
N ASN A 126 -6.44 -19.38 -19.99
CA ASN A 126 -7.65 -19.70 -20.74
C ASN A 126 -8.66 -20.45 -19.87
N PRO A 127 -9.94 -20.04 -19.82
CA PRO A 127 -10.50 -18.82 -20.43
C PRO A 127 -10.08 -17.54 -19.70
N LEU A 128 -9.96 -16.46 -20.45
CA LEU A 128 -9.66 -15.14 -19.90
C LEU A 128 -10.93 -14.41 -19.44
N PRO A 129 -10.85 -13.63 -18.34
CA PRO A 129 -11.85 -12.60 -18.05
C PRO A 129 -11.94 -11.54 -19.15
N LEU A 130 -13.09 -10.87 -19.27
CA LEU A 130 -13.39 -9.91 -20.35
C LEU A 130 -12.43 -8.70 -20.39
N LYS A 131 -11.99 -8.21 -19.22
CA LYS A 131 -11.06 -7.09 -19.11
C LYS A 131 -9.97 -7.46 -18.13
N LEU A 132 -8.72 -7.20 -18.47
CA LEU A 132 -7.53 -7.53 -17.70
C LEU A 132 -6.79 -6.26 -17.28
N GLY A 133 -6.13 -6.31 -16.14
CA GLY A 133 -5.13 -5.33 -15.76
C GLY A 133 -3.90 -5.38 -16.67
N LYS A 134 -2.96 -4.48 -16.43
CA LYS A 134 -1.76 -4.35 -17.29
C LYS A 134 -0.62 -5.26 -16.87
N VAL A 135 -0.61 -5.72 -15.63
CA VAL A 135 0.49 -6.48 -15.04
C VAL A 135 0.02 -7.76 -14.36
N VAL A 136 0.92 -8.71 -14.29
CA VAL A 136 0.81 -9.95 -13.53
C VAL A 136 1.91 -9.96 -12.48
N CYS A 137 1.56 -10.20 -11.23
CA CYS A 137 2.51 -10.53 -10.18
C CYS A 137 2.72 -12.04 -10.20
N ILE A 138 3.96 -12.48 -10.30
CA ILE A 138 4.35 -13.88 -10.16
C ILE A 138 5.22 -14.04 -8.92
N ASN A 139 4.93 -15.05 -8.09
CA ASN A 139 5.72 -15.32 -6.90
C ASN A 139 7.16 -15.78 -7.24
N ASP A 140 8.00 -15.82 -6.22
CA ASP A 140 9.39 -16.30 -6.29
C ASP A 140 9.50 -17.75 -6.76
N LEU A 141 8.56 -18.61 -6.34
CA LEU A 141 8.46 -20.01 -6.76
C LEU A 141 7.98 -20.20 -8.20
N ARG A 142 7.49 -19.16 -8.84
CA ARG A 142 6.96 -19.15 -10.21
C ARG A 142 5.84 -20.16 -10.48
N ASP A 143 5.11 -20.52 -9.47
CA ASP A 143 3.99 -21.47 -9.53
C ASP A 143 2.63 -20.86 -9.29
N ARG A 144 2.59 -19.56 -8.95
CA ARG A 144 1.34 -18.82 -8.71
C ARG A 144 1.44 -17.41 -9.23
N ILE A 145 0.36 -16.94 -9.83
CA ILE A 145 0.22 -15.57 -10.31
C ILE A 145 -1.01 -14.91 -9.75
N TRP A 146 -0.91 -13.58 -9.63
CA TRP A 146 -2.01 -12.69 -9.26
C TRP A 146 -2.09 -11.55 -10.25
N PHE A 147 -3.30 -11.16 -10.58
CA PHE A 147 -3.55 -10.09 -11.55
C PHE A 147 -4.93 -9.49 -11.34
N ALA A 148 -5.16 -8.33 -11.94
CA ALA A 148 -6.45 -7.68 -11.94
C ALA A 148 -7.29 -8.11 -13.14
N ALA A 149 -8.58 -8.34 -12.93
CA ALA A 149 -9.54 -8.57 -13.99
C ALA A 149 -10.95 -8.11 -13.59
N ALA A 150 -11.76 -7.75 -14.60
CA ALA A 150 -13.17 -7.46 -14.38
C ALA A 150 -13.90 -8.72 -13.92
N ASP A 151 -14.84 -8.54 -13.00
CA ASP A 151 -15.78 -9.59 -12.66
C ASP A 151 -16.84 -9.77 -13.75
N SER A 152 -17.61 -10.86 -13.66
CA SER A 152 -18.68 -11.16 -14.61
C SER A 152 -19.82 -10.14 -14.59
N ALA A 153 -19.93 -9.35 -13.51
CA ALA A 153 -20.94 -8.31 -13.36
C ALA A 153 -20.49 -6.97 -13.97
N GLY A 154 -19.21 -6.83 -14.38
CA GLY A 154 -18.65 -5.61 -14.95
C GLY A 154 -18.58 -4.41 -13.99
N LYS A 155 -18.74 -4.66 -12.68
CA LYS A 155 -18.76 -3.62 -11.64
C LYS A 155 -17.36 -3.37 -11.06
N GLY A 156 -16.39 -3.00 -11.90
CA GLY A 156 -15.03 -2.69 -11.48
C GLY A 156 -14.03 -3.84 -11.73
N MET A 157 -12.82 -3.67 -11.24
CA MET A 157 -11.72 -4.63 -11.35
C MET A 157 -11.46 -5.28 -9.99
N GLY A 158 -11.47 -6.60 -9.95
CA GLY A 158 -11.10 -7.41 -8.79
C GLY A 158 -9.75 -8.08 -8.98
N LEU A 159 -9.24 -8.71 -7.92
CA LEU A 159 -8.01 -9.49 -7.98
C LEU A 159 -8.30 -10.97 -8.20
N TRP A 160 -7.48 -11.60 -9.01
CA TRP A 160 -7.58 -12.98 -9.45
C TRP A 160 -6.25 -13.69 -9.27
N THR A 161 -6.29 -15.02 -9.21
CA THR A 161 -5.10 -15.86 -9.13
C THR A 161 -5.22 -17.07 -10.06
N SER A 162 -4.07 -17.57 -10.50
CA SER A 162 -3.95 -18.84 -11.21
C SER A 162 -2.70 -19.57 -10.71
N PHE A 163 -2.73 -20.89 -10.80
CA PHE A 163 -1.68 -21.79 -10.31
C PHE A 163 -1.08 -22.58 -11.45
N LEU A 164 0.21 -22.78 -11.42
CA LEU A 164 0.88 -23.67 -12.34
C LEU A 164 0.62 -25.12 -11.91
N ARG A 165 0.15 -25.92 -12.85
CA ARG A 165 -0.09 -27.36 -12.72
C ARG A 165 0.73 -28.13 -13.74
N SER A 166 0.77 -29.46 -13.66
CA SER A 166 1.41 -30.32 -14.67
C SER A 166 0.94 -30.06 -16.10
N GLU A 167 -0.33 -29.68 -16.27
CA GLU A 167 -0.97 -29.44 -17.56
C GLU A 167 -0.89 -27.98 -18.03
N GLY A 168 -0.24 -27.11 -17.25
CA GLY A 168 -0.15 -25.67 -17.49
C GLY A 168 -0.87 -24.84 -16.42
N TRP A 169 -1.17 -23.59 -16.72
CA TRP A 169 -1.83 -22.68 -15.79
C TRP A 169 -3.30 -23.07 -15.59
N SER A 170 -3.73 -23.09 -14.32
CA SER A 170 -5.13 -23.36 -13.99
C SER A 170 -6.05 -22.29 -14.52
N ARG A 171 -7.35 -22.61 -14.63
CA ARG A 171 -8.37 -21.57 -14.82
C ARG A 171 -8.23 -20.51 -13.74
N PRO A 172 -8.21 -19.21 -14.10
CA PRO A 172 -8.21 -18.13 -13.11
C PRO A 172 -9.43 -18.18 -12.19
N ILE A 173 -9.21 -17.87 -10.93
CA ILE A 173 -10.24 -17.75 -9.91
C ILE A 173 -10.16 -16.40 -9.21
N PRO A 174 -11.29 -15.76 -8.87
CA PRO A 174 -11.28 -14.51 -8.12
C PRO A 174 -10.80 -14.73 -6.69
N LEU A 175 -10.07 -13.75 -6.13
CA LEU A 175 -9.70 -13.78 -4.73
C LEU A 175 -10.92 -13.44 -3.84
N PRO A 176 -11.23 -14.27 -2.82
CA PRO A 176 -12.36 -14.03 -1.94
C PRO A 176 -12.26 -12.68 -1.21
N GLY A 177 -13.30 -11.86 -1.26
CA GLY A 177 -13.32 -10.54 -0.61
C GLY A 177 -12.64 -9.42 -1.42
N LEU A 178 -11.94 -9.72 -2.52
CA LEU A 178 -11.22 -8.75 -3.35
C LEU A 178 -11.82 -8.59 -4.76
N GLN A 179 -13.12 -8.83 -4.92
CA GLN A 179 -13.87 -8.56 -6.15
C GLN A 179 -14.01 -7.05 -6.38
N GLY A 180 -14.31 -6.64 -7.63
CA GLY A 180 -14.42 -5.24 -8.03
C GLY A 180 -15.39 -4.43 -7.17
N ASN A 181 -16.65 -4.84 -7.08
CA ASN A 181 -17.68 -4.21 -6.25
C ASN A 181 -17.73 -2.67 -6.32
N GLY A 182 -17.54 -2.10 -7.52
CA GLY A 182 -17.49 -0.67 -7.74
C GLY A 182 -16.10 -0.03 -7.54
N GLN A 183 -15.12 -0.79 -7.09
CA GLN A 183 -13.71 -0.36 -6.99
C GLN A 183 -12.89 -0.92 -8.15
N ASN A 184 -11.81 -0.23 -8.50
CA ASN A 184 -10.81 -0.73 -9.44
C ASN A 184 -9.54 -1.08 -8.69
N ARG A 185 -9.26 -2.38 -8.56
CA ARG A 185 -8.03 -2.92 -7.99
C ARG A 185 -7.09 -3.31 -9.09
N ASP A 186 -5.80 -3.00 -8.95
CA ASP A 186 -4.76 -3.37 -9.92
C ASP A 186 -3.40 -3.55 -9.21
N CYS A 187 -2.39 -3.92 -9.98
CA CYS A 187 -1.00 -4.01 -9.57
C CYS A 187 -0.77 -4.81 -8.27
N PRO A 188 -1.35 -6.02 -8.11
CA PRO A 188 -1.13 -6.81 -6.92
C PRO A 188 0.35 -7.17 -6.75
N PHE A 189 0.82 -7.16 -5.50
CA PHE A 189 2.11 -7.70 -5.08
C PHE A 189 1.91 -8.60 -3.86
N VAL A 190 2.50 -9.78 -3.89
CA VAL A 190 2.35 -10.78 -2.84
C VAL A 190 3.67 -10.98 -2.13
N MET A 191 3.64 -10.90 -0.80
CA MET A 191 4.80 -11.16 0.05
C MET A 191 5.22 -12.64 0.01
N GLN A 192 6.42 -12.95 0.50
CA GLN A 192 6.94 -14.32 0.53
C GLN A 192 6.07 -15.29 1.37
N ASP A 193 5.31 -14.76 2.33
CA ASP A 193 4.36 -15.56 3.12
C ASP A 193 3.19 -16.13 2.28
N GLY A 194 3.01 -15.64 1.04
CA GLY A 194 1.94 -16.03 0.13
C GLY A 194 0.53 -15.62 0.58
N MET A 195 0.42 -14.87 1.67
CA MET A 195 -0.84 -14.46 2.32
C MET A 195 -1.04 -12.96 2.32
N THR A 196 0.00 -12.18 2.52
CA THR A 196 -0.06 -10.71 2.54
C THR A 196 0.02 -10.18 1.11
N VAL A 197 -0.97 -9.35 0.74
CA VAL A 197 -1.12 -8.80 -0.60
C VAL A 197 -1.22 -7.28 -0.52
N PHE A 198 -0.33 -6.60 -1.23
CA PHE A 198 -0.45 -5.18 -1.55
C PHE A 198 -1.07 -5.03 -2.91
N TYR A 199 -1.84 -3.98 -3.13
CA TYR A 199 -2.42 -3.67 -4.43
C TYR A 199 -2.80 -2.20 -4.51
N ALA A 200 -2.96 -1.69 -5.71
CA ALA A 200 -3.48 -0.37 -5.96
C ALA A 200 -5.00 -0.41 -6.11
N ALA A 201 -5.70 0.58 -5.56
CA ALA A 201 -7.14 0.72 -5.75
C ALA A 201 -7.58 2.17 -5.77
N SER A 202 -8.65 2.44 -6.52
CA SER A 202 -9.37 3.72 -6.52
C SER A 202 -10.78 3.53 -5.94
N GLY A 203 -11.30 4.58 -5.32
CA GLY A 203 -12.63 4.59 -4.74
C GLY A 203 -12.62 4.79 -3.23
N GLU A 204 -13.50 4.09 -2.50
CA GLU A 204 -13.63 4.26 -1.05
C GLU A 204 -12.32 3.96 -0.31
N GLY A 205 -11.88 4.90 0.53
CA GLY A 205 -10.63 4.81 1.29
C GLY A 205 -9.38 5.25 0.53
N SER A 206 -9.51 5.66 -0.74
CA SER A 206 -8.45 6.29 -1.52
C SER A 206 -8.42 7.78 -1.26
N LEU A 207 -7.24 8.36 -1.06
CA LEU A 207 -7.04 9.79 -0.83
C LEU A 207 -6.99 10.54 -2.15
N GLY A 208 -6.21 10.03 -3.10
CA GLY A 208 -6.07 10.56 -4.45
C GLY A 208 -6.91 9.80 -5.48
N GLY A 209 -6.35 9.59 -6.67
CA GLY A 209 -6.98 8.77 -7.71
C GLY A 209 -6.88 7.28 -7.38
N THR A 210 -5.67 6.79 -7.25
CA THR A 210 -5.32 5.41 -6.96
C THR A 210 -4.31 5.37 -5.81
N ASP A 211 -4.55 4.55 -4.79
CA ASP A 211 -3.72 4.43 -3.60
C ASP A 211 -3.34 2.97 -3.31
N ILE A 212 -2.33 2.78 -2.46
CA ILE A 212 -1.85 1.47 -2.04
C ILE A 212 -2.66 0.95 -0.86
N PHE A 213 -3.17 -0.26 -1.00
CA PHE A 213 -3.85 -1.01 0.05
C PHE A 213 -3.09 -2.29 0.39
N VAL A 214 -3.26 -2.73 1.62
CA VAL A 214 -2.73 -4.00 2.11
C VAL A 214 -3.85 -4.83 2.72
N THR A 215 -3.76 -6.13 2.53
CA THR A 215 -4.64 -7.11 3.18
C THR A 215 -3.90 -8.43 3.37
N ARG A 216 -4.46 -9.29 4.20
CA ARG A 216 -3.90 -10.61 4.49
C ARG A 216 -4.98 -11.68 4.36
N TYR A 217 -4.63 -12.80 3.75
CA TYR A 217 -5.51 -13.97 3.72
C TYR A 217 -5.61 -14.62 5.11
N ASP A 218 -6.83 -14.83 5.57
CA ASP A 218 -7.13 -15.55 6.80
C ASP A 218 -7.57 -16.99 6.47
N PRO A 219 -6.76 -17.99 6.80
CA PRO A 219 -7.09 -19.39 6.54
C PRO A 219 -8.33 -19.90 7.30
N SER A 220 -8.68 -19.25 8.42
CA SER A 220 -9.82 -19.66 9.26
C SER A 220 -11.15 -19.28 8.61
N SER A 221 -11.26 -18.06 8.12
CA SER A 221 -12.44 -17.56 7.38
C SER A 221 -12.39 -17.87 5.89
N ARG A 222 -11.22 -18.30 5.36
CA ARG A 222 -10.96 -18.56 3.93
C ARG A 222 -11.21 -17.36 3.04
N THR A 223 -10.98 -16.15 3.56
CA THR A 223 -11.11 -14.90 2.82
C THR A 223 -9.98 -13.95 3.19
N PHE A 224 -9.83 -12.86 2.45
CA PHE A 224 -8.95 -11.79 2.85
C PHE A 224 -9.61 -10.91 3.90
N LEU A 225 -8.82 -10.44 4.86
CA LEU A 225 -9.23 -9.45 5.86
C LEU A 225 -9.68 -8.16 5.16
N LYS A 226 -10.40 -7.29 5.88
CA LYS A 226 -10.76 -5.97 5.36
C LYS A 226 -9.48 -5.24 4.95
N PRO A 227 -9.36 -4.78 3.69
CA PRO A 227 -8.19 -4.05 3.26
C PRO A 227 -8.02 -2.73 4.00
N GLU A 228 -6.78 -2.38 4.27
CA GLU A 228 -6.40 -1.12 4.91
C GLU A 228 -5.52 -0.32 3.96
N SER A 229 -5.69 1.02 3.94
CA SER A 229 -4.79 1.90 3.22
C SER A 229 -3.39 1.81 3.84
N LYS A 230 -2.36 1.80 2.99
CA LYS A 230 -0.97 1.85 3.47
C LYS A 230 -0.64 3.21 4.12
N GLY A 231 -1.42 4.24 3.78
CA GLY A 231 -1.25 5.59 4.31
C GLY A 231 -0.03 6.32 3.77
N MET A 232 0.19 7.55 4.26
CA MET A 232 1.36 8.33 3.88
C MET A 232 2.64 7.74 4.48
N PRO A 233 3.77 7.83 3.74
CA PRO A 233 3.99 8.52 2.47
C PRO A 233 3.68 7.68 1.21
N PHE A 234 3.15 6.47 1.33
CA PHE A 234 2.88 5.56 0.20
C PHE A 234 1.59 5.89 -0.55
N CYS A 235 0.70 6.65 0.08
CA CYS A 235 -0.52 7.20 -0.50
C CYS A 235 -0.43 8.73 -0.53
N SER A 236 -1.01 9.37 -1.55
CA SER A 236 -0.99 10.82 -1.73
C SER A 236 -2.24 11.31 -2.45
N LEU A 237 -2.30 12.61 -2.75
CA LEU A 237 -3.35 13.17 -3.61
C LEU A 237 -3.18 12.82 -5.10
N ASP A 238 -2.04 12.24 -5.47
CA ASP A 238 -1.71 11.75 -6.80
C ASP A 238 -2.05 10.24 -6.92
N ASP A 239 -1.69 9.60 -8.04
CA ASP A 239 -1.82 8.16 -8.22
C ASP A 239 -0.59 7.43 -7.70
N ASP A 240 -0.82 6.50 -6.77
CA ASP A 240 0.18 5.61 -6.20
C ASP A 240 -0.20 4.17 -6.54
N PHE A 241 0.61 3.43 -7.30
CA PHE A 241 0.09 2.22 -7.95
C PHE A 241 0.98 0.98 -7.97
N PHE A 242 2.20 1.01 -7.48
CA PHE A 242 3.04 -0.16 -7.26
C PHE A 242 3.67 -0.08 -5.87
N TYR A 243 3.63 -1.18 -5.15
CA TYR A 243 4.31 -1.32 -3.87
C TYR A 243 4.86 -2.73 -3.75
N ALA A 244 6.15 -2.87 -3.53
CA ALA A 244 6.84 -4.14 -3.40
C ALA A 244 7.88 -4.11 -2.29
N VAL A 245 8.09 -5.25 -1.64
CA VAL A 245 9.14 -5.46 -0.66
C VAL A 245 9.89 -6.74 -1.01
N ASP A 246 11.20 -6.64 -1.15
CA ASP A 246 12.12 -7.77 -1.15
C ASP A 246 12.59 -8.01 0.28
N GLU A 247 11.94 -8.94 0.96
CA GLU A 247 12.21 -9.29 2.36
C GLU A 247 13.64 -9.83 2.53
N THR A 248 14.15 -10.53 1.54
CA THR A 248 15.50 -11.11 1.56
C THR A 248 16.60 -10.03 1.50
N ASN A 249 16.41 -9.02 0.65
CA ASN A 249 17.37 -7.92 0.53
C ASN A 249 17.04 -6.74 1.43
N GLN A 250 15.90 -6.78 2.16
CA GLN A 250 15.39 -5.67 2.98
C GLN A 250 15.35 -4.35 2.21
N LEU A 251 14.79 -4.39 1.01
CA LEU A 251 14.57 -3.25 0.13
C LEU A 251 13.12 -3.22 -0.32
N GLY A 252 12.59 -2.01 -0.49
CA GLY A 252 11.24 -1.80 -1.00
C GLY A 252 11.21 -0.81 -2.14
N TRP A 253 10.19 -0.90 -2.97
CA TRP A 253 9.93 0.02 -4.08
C TRP A 253 8.46 0.40 -4.09
N PHE A 254 8.18 1.65 -4.31
CA PHE A 254 6.84 2.08 -4.69
C PHE A 254 6.90 3.11 -5.81
N VAL A 255 5.79 3.24 -6.52
CA VAL A 255 5.70 4.07 -7.72
C VAL A 255 4.52 5.02 -7.60
N SER A 256 4.75 6.26 -7.95
CA SER A 256 3.78 7.34 -7.92
C SER A 256 3.93 8.23 -9.14
N ASN A 257 2.85 8.87 -9.59
CA ASN A 257 2.95 9.91 -10.60
C ASN A 257 3.15 11.31 -10.01
N ARG A 258 3.30 11.42 -8.66
CA ARG A 258 3.50 12.70 -7.97
C ARG A 258 4.68 13.49 -8.54
N GLY A 259 4.41 14.74 -8.91
CA GLY A 259 5.40 15.63 -9.48
C GLY A 259 5.96 15.18 -10.83
N CYS A 260 5.23 14.34 -11.59
CA CYS A 260 5.63 13.81 -12.89
C CYS A 260 4.75 14.33 -14.03
N GLY A 261 5.28 14.29 -15.25
CA GLY A 261 4.49 14.50 -16.46
C GLY A 261 3.66 13.28 -16.85
N LYS A 262 2.75 13.42 -17.80
CA LYS A 262 1.73 12.44 -18.17
C LYS A 262 2.26 11.02 -18.48
N ASP A 263 3.44 10.92 -19.08
CA ASP A 263 4.02 9.64 -19.55
C ASP A 263 5.21 9.20 -18.70
N SER A 264 5.35 9.77 -17.51
CA SER A 264 6.45 9.46 -16.58
C SER A 264 5.91 9.21 -15.18
N VAL A 265 6.69 8.45 -14.40
CA VAL A 265 6.39 8.12 -13.02
C VAL A 265 7.66 8.19 -12.20
N ARG A 266 7.51 8.35 -10.91
CA ARG A 266 8.58 8.38 -9.94
C ARG A 266 8.64 7.04 -9.22
N VAL A 267 9.80 6.41 -9.28
CA VAL A 267 10.12 5.20 -8.51
C VAL A 267 10.90 5.62 -7.28
N PHE A 268 10.42 5.24 -6.12
CA PHE A 268 11.11 5.40 -4.85
C PHE A 268 11.67 4.05 -4.42
N THR A 269 12.94 4.05 -3.98
CA THR A 269 13.58 2.89 -3.35
C THR A 269 13.73 3.19 -1.86
N PHE A 270 13.25 2.31 -0.99
CA PHE A 270 13.24 2.53 0.46
C PHE A 270 13.72 1.29 1.24
N VAL A 271 14.05 1.50 2.51
CA VAL A 271 14.30 0.42 3.47
C VAL A 271 12.98 0.17 4.22
N PRO A 272 12.39 -1.03 4.11
CA PRO A 272 11.19 -1.36 4.87
C PRO A 272 11.50 -1.44 6.37
N ASN A 273 10.59 -0.92 7.19
CA ASN A 273 10.65 -1.06 8.64
C ASN A 273 10.17 -2.46 9.06
N GLU A 274 10.75 -3.03 10.11
CA GLU A 274 10.25 -4.26 10.74
C GLU A 274 8.91 -4.00 11.45
N GLU A 275 8.82 -2.85 12.13
CA GLU A 275 7.61 -2.37 12.78
C GLU A 275 7.25 -0.98 12.22
N ARG A 276 5.96 -0.67 12.16
CA ARG A 276 5.49 0.63 11.71
C ARG A 276 5.84 1.70 12.74
N GLU A 277 6.72 2.62 12.37
CA GLU A 277 6.98 3.84 13.11
C GLU A 277 6.21 5.01 12.49
N VAL A 278 5.68 5.90 13.32
CA VAL A 278 4.96 7.10 12.87
C VAL A 278 5.85 8.32 13.07
N VAL A 279 5.77 9.26 12.15
CA VAL A 279 6.40 10.58 12.30
C VAL A 279 5.69 11.31 13.44
N GLU A 280 6.45 11.81 14.41
CA GLU A 280 5.90 12.67 15.46
C GLU A 280 5.51 14.02 14.82
N ALA A 281 4.23 14.17 14.52
CA ALA A 281 3.70 15.44 14.06
C ALA A 281 3.69 16.44 15.21
N SER A 282 4.26 17.62 15.00
CA SER A 282 4.10 18.76 15.92
C SER A 282 3.53 19.93 15.16
N ASP A 283 2.65 20.70 15.81
CA ASP A 283 2.06 21.90 15.21
C ASP A 283 3.13 22.93 14.80
N ASP A 284 4.27 22.92 15.49
CA ASP A 284 5.40 23.81 15.21
C ASP A 284 6.24 23.37 13.99
N ASP A 285 6.03 22.13 13.46
CA ASP A 285 6.82 21.56 12.36
C ASP A 285 5.96 20.89 11.28
N MET A 286 4.77 21.42 11.04
CA MET A 286 3.82 20.90 10.05
C MET A 286 4.41 20.88 8.63
N GLU A 287 5.25 21.84 8.26
CA GLU A 287 5.90 21.91 6.94
C GLU A 287 6.80 20.69 6.73
N ASN A 288 7.59 20.29 7.71
CA ASN A 288 8.42 19.09 7.63
C ASN A 288 7.57 17.81 7.62
N THR A 289 6.47 17.77 8.39
CA THR A 289 5.54 16.64 8.36
C THR A 289 4.94 16.45 6.98
N VAL A 290 4.47 17.52 6.34
CA VAL A 290 3.97 17.49 4.95
C VAL A 290 5.07 17.12 3.97
N ALA A 291 6.27 17.66 4.12
CA ALA A 291 7.40 17.34 3.26
C ALA A 291 7.81 15.86 3.38
N PHE A 292 7.70 15.27 4.57
CA PHE A 292 7.92 13.85 4.81
C PHE A 292 6.80 13.00 4.19
N ALA A 293 5.55 13.35 4.43
CA ALA A 293 4.37 12.65 3.92
C ALA A 293 4.30 12.66 2.38
N THR A 294 4.70 13.75 1.76
CA THR A 294 4.71 13.90 0.29
C THR A 294 6.01 13.43 -0.37
N LEU A 295 7.06 13.19 0.42
CA LEU A 295 8.42 12.92 -0.06
C LEU A 295 8.95 14.01 -0.99
N SER A 296 8.51 15.25 -0.81
CA SER A 296 9.00 16.41 -1.55
C SER A 296 10.47 16.69 -1.23
N ASN A 297 10.93 16.30 -0.05
CA ASN A 297 12.33 16.34 0.36
C ASN A 297 12.78 14.98 0.92
N VAL A 298 13.27 14.11 0.04
CA VAL A 298 13.75 12.76 0.41
C VAL A 298 14.85 12.79 1.49
N LYS A 299 15.64 13.87 1.57
CA LYS A 299 16.73 13.97 2.58
C LYS A 299 16.18 13.97 4.01
N LEU A 300 14.96 14.44 4.24
CA LEU A 300 14.33 14.38 5.57
C LEU A 300 14.16 12.94 6.06
N THR A 301 13.98 11.99 5.15
CA THR A 301 13.82 10.56 5.48
C THR A 301 15.15 9.86 5.80
N GLN A 302 16.29 10.54 5.62
CA GLN A 302 17.63 9.98 5.72
C GLN A 302 18.36 10.39 7.00
N SER A 303 17.63 10.60 8.09
CA SER A 303 18.19 10.99 9.39
C SER A 303 19.10 9.92 9.99
N ASN A 304 18.80 8.63 9.78
CA ASN A 304 19.64 7.51 10.21
C ASN A 304 20.66 7.17 9.10
N THR A 305 21.86 7.73 9.22
CA THR A 305 22.91 7.59 8.21
C THR A 305 23.43 6.16 8.05
N GLU A 306 23.37 5.33 9.10
CA GLU A 306 23.81 3.92 9.01
C GLU A 306 22.80 3.09 8.22
N VAL A 307 21.49 3.24 8.48
CA VAL A 307 20.42 2.58 7.69
C VAL A 307 20.53 2.96 6.21
N VAL A 308 20.80 4.23 5.92
CA VAL A 308 20.97 4.72 4.55
C VAL A 308 22.19 4.08 3.89
N LYS A 309 23.33 4.02 4.58
CA LYS A 309 24.57 3.43 4.07
C LYS A 309 24.42 1.94 3.79
N GLU A 310 23.87 1.18 4.74
CA GLU A 310 23.59 -0.24 4.58
C GLU A 310 22.58 -0.51 3.48
N GLY A 311 21.49 0.27 3.43
CA GLY A 311 20.47 0.16 2.39
C GLY A 311 21.04 0.38 0.99
N ARG A 312 21.89 1.41 0.82
CA ARG A 312 22.59 1.67 -0.46
C ARG A 312 23.53 0.54 -0.83
N ALA A 313 24.27 -0.01 0.11
CA ALA A 313 25.15 -1.15 -0.14
C ALA A 313 24.38 -2.40 -0.59
N ARG A 314 23.19 -2.66 0.04
CA ARG A 314 22.29 -3.75 -0.40
C ARG A 314 21.74 -3.51 -1.80
N LEU A 315 21.32 -2.28 -2.11
CA LEU A 315 20.83 -1.91 -3.45
C LEU A 315 21.92 -2.08 -4.51
N GLU A 316 23.13 -1.58 -4.25
CA GLU A 316 24.26 -1.72 -5.17
C GLU A 316 24.59 -3.19 -5.44
N LYS A 317 24.66 -4.01 -4.39
CA LYS A 317 24.88 -5.45 -4.51
C LYS A 317 23.81 -6.14 -5.34
N LEU A 318 22.53 -5.78 -5.14
CA LEU A 318 21.39 -6.30 -5.92
C LEU A 318 21.53 -5.94 -7.41
N LEU A 319 21.94 -4.71 -7.72
CA LEU A 319 22.11 -4.23 -9.09
C LEU A 319 23.31 -4.87 -9.81
N GLN A 320 24.43 -5.11 -9.10
CA GLN A 320 25.64 -5.72 -9.66
C GLN A 320 25.46 -7.21 -9.97
N HIS A 321 24.55 -7.92 -9.26
CA HIS A 321 24.34 -9.35 -9.41
C HIS A 321 22.93 -9.66 -9.97
N PRO A 322 22.70 -9.53 -11.28
CA PRO A 322 21.39 -9.71 -11.88
C PRO A 322 20.74 -11.10 -11.70
N GLY A 323 21.48 -12.09 -11.23
CA GLY A 323 21.05 -13.47 -11.04
C GLY A 323 20.68 -13.87 -9.60
N GLY A 324 20.64 -12.91 -8.69
CA GLY A 324 20.42 -13.18 -7.25
C GLY A 324 21.71 -13.69 -6.59
N THR A 325 22.25 -12.92 -5.65
CA THR A 325 23.32 -13.44 -4.78
C THR A 325 22.71 -14.52 -3.89
N LYS A 326 23.36 -15.69 -3.83
CA LYS A 326 23.23 -16.60 -2.69
C LYS A 326 23.77 -15.87 -1.46
N GLN A 327 23.00 -14.95 -0.88
CA GLN A 327 23.28 -14.54 0.49
C GLN A 327 22.87 -15.71 1.38
N SER A 328 23.68 -16.02 2.35
CA SER A 328 23.22 -16.80 3.49
C SER A 328 22.05 -16.02 4.09
N VAL A 329 20.85 -16.43 3.76
CA VAL A 329 19.63 -15.92 4.39
C VAL A 329 19.86 -16.08 5.88
N LYS A 330 19.76 -15.00 6.65
CA LYS A 330 19.68 -15.10 8.11
C LYS A 330 18.44 -15.96 8.38
N ARG A 331 18.68 -17.24 8.62
CA ARG A 331 17.59 -18.22 8.74
C ARG A 331 16.93 -18.02 10.08
N THR A 332 15.62 -17.98 10.03
CA THR A 332 14.78 -17.82 11.20
C THR A 332 14.05 -19.12 11.46
N TYR A 333 14.18 -19.66 12.68
CA TYR A 333 13.55 -20.92 13.07
C TYR A 333 12.39 -20.59 14.00
N VAL A 334 11.17 -20.67 13.49
CA VAL A 334 9.94 -20.43 14.26
C VAL A 334 9.61 -21.70 15.05
N LEU A 335 9.70 -21.64 16.38
CA LEU A 335 9.39 -22.76 17.29
C LEU A 335 7.95 -22.69 17.80
N SER A 336 7.47 -21.49 18.12
CA SER A 336 6.10 -21.20 18.52
C SER A 336 5.79 -19.73 18.23
N ASP A 337 4.55 -19.28 18.45
CA ASP A 337 4.13 -17.90 18.24
C ASP A 337 4.98 -16.86 18.99
N ASN A 338 5.59 -17.26 20.10
CA ASN A 338 6.39 -16.39 20.97
C ASN A 338 7.88 -16.77 21.03
N ARG A 339 8.33 -17.76 20.24
CA ARG A 339 9.72 -18.22 20.28
C ARG A 339 10.27 -18.41 18.87
N ILE A 340 11.16 -17.50 18.50
CA ILE A 340 11.83 -17.46 17.21
C ILE A 340 13.33 -17.45 17.44
N TYR A 341 14.05 -18.35 16.77
CA TYR A 341 15.52 -18.39 16.80
C TYR A 341 16.07 -17.82 15.48
N HIS A 342 17.16 -17.09 15.60
CA HIS A 342 17.84 -16.44 14.47
C HIS A 342 19.18 -17.09 14.11
N SER A 343 19.56 -18.13 14.85
CA SER A 343 20.77 -18.91 14.60
C SER A 343 20.62 -20.35 15.10
N LEU A 344 21.43 -21.26 14.55
CA LEU A 344 21.51 -22.65 15.01
C LEU A 344 22.09 -22.77 16.43
N GLU A 345 22.80 -21.74 16.91
CA GLU A 345 23.42 -21.74 18.23
C GLU A 345 22.39 -21.54 19.36
N GLU A 346 21.21 -21.03 19.04
CA GLU A 346 20.12 -20.81 19.99
C GLU A 346 19.38 -22.11 20.38
N PHE A 347 19.56 -23.18 19.59
CA PHE A 347 18.98 -24.49 19.92
C PHE A 347 19.62 -25.12 21.16
N ALA A 348 18.83 -25.37 22.18
CA ALA A 348 19.26 -26.06 23.38
C ALA A 348 19.37 -27.59 23.16
N SER A 349 18.52 -28.14 22.29
CA SER A 349 18.52 -29.57 21.95
C SER A 349 19.52 -29.88 20.83
N PRO A 350 20.55 -30.70 21.04
CA PRO A 350 21.45 -31.15 19.98
C PRO A 350 20.72 -31.92 18.87
N ALA A 351 19.64 -32.62 19.21
CA ALA A 351 18.80 -33.33 18.24
C ALA A 351 18.03 -32.33 17.36
N ALA A 352 17.40 -31.32 17.97
CA ALA A 352 16.71 -30.26 17.25
C ALA A 352 17.67 -29.47 16.36
N LYS A 353 18.87 -29.12 16.85
CA LYS A 353 19.92 -28.45 16.08
C LYS A 353 20.31 -29.25 14.82
N ARG A 354 20.49 -30.55 14.92
CA ARG A 354 20.80 -31.42 13.76
C ARG A 354 19.67 -31.41 12.73
N ILE A 355 18.43 -31.52 13.18
CA ILE A 355 17.26 -31.51 12.30
C ILE A 355 17.12 -30.14 11.63
N ALA A 356 17.38 -29.06 12.35
CA ALA A 356 17.39 -27.71 11.78
C ALA A 356 18.51 -27.52 10.74
N GLN A 357 19.70 -28.10 10.96
CA GLN A 357 20.77 -28.13 9.95
C GLN A 357 20.37 -28.90 8.68
N GLU A 358 19.66 -30.04 8.84
CA GLU A 358 19.12 -30.79 7.71
C GLU A 358 18.02 -30.00 6.97
N ALA A 359 17.18 -29.26 7.70
CA ALA A 359 16.21 -28.35 7.12
C ALA A 359 16.89 -27.26 6.29
N ASP A 360 17.98 -26.70 6.79
CA ASP A 360 18.80 -25.73 6.06
C ASP A 360 19.35 -26.27 4.74
N ALA A 361 19.93 -27.48 4.78
CA ALA A 361 20.41 -28.14 3.57
C ALA A 361 19.27 -28.46 2.59
N THR A 362 18.10 -28.77 3.11
CA THR A 362 16.89 -29.04 2.32
C THR A 362 16.37 -27.76 1.66
N ILE A 363 16.44 -26.60 2.33
CA ILE A 363 16.12 -25.30 1.76
C ILE A 363 17.07 -24.97 0.60
N ASP A 364 18.39 -25.21 0.77
CA ASP A 364 19.35 -24.98 -0.31
C ASP A 364 19.09 -25.89 -1.52
N LYS A 365 18.76 -27.16 -1.27
CA LYS A 365 18.36 -28.11 -2.33
C LYS A 365 17.10 -27.61 -3.04
N LEU A 366 16.11 -27.16 -2.30
CA LEU A 366 14.86 -26.62 -2.85
C LEU A 366 15.13 -25.41 -3.73
N ALA A 367 15.96 -24.48 -3.28
CA ALA A 367 16.35 -23.30 -4.05
C ALA A 367 17.04 -23.67 -5.37
N HIS A 368 17.89 -24.69 -5.35
CA HIS A 368 18.55 -25.19 -6.56
C HIS A 368 17.55 -25.81 -7.57
N LEU A 369 16.63 -26.67 -7.08
CA LEU A 369 15.57 -27.27 -7.89
C LEU A 369 14.66 -26.23 -8.51
N LEU A 370 14.31 -25.18 -7.75
CA LEU A 370 13.49 -24.07 -8.22
C LEU A 370 14.20 -23.27 -9.32
N THR A 371 15.50 -23.04 -9.16
CA THR A 371 16.31 -22.34 -10.17
C THR A 371 16.40 -23.15 -11.47
N GLU A 372 16.65 -24.45 -11.36
CA GLU A 372 16.70 -25.34 -12.52
C GLU A 372 15.34 -25.41 -13.23
N ARG A 373 14.26 -25.56 -12.45
CA ARG A 373 12.89 -25.54 -12.96
C ARG A 373 12.60 -24.27 -13.73
N ASP A 374 13.00 -23.11 -13.22
CA ASP A 374 12.78 -21.81 -13.87
C ASP A 374 13.51 -21.73 -15.22
N VAL A 375 14.74 -22.21 -15.31
CA VAL A 375 15.50 -22.28 -16.57
C VAL A 375 14.79 -23.17 -17.60
N ILE A 376 14.39 -24.39 -17.20
CA ILE A 376 13.70 -25.35 -18.08
C ILE A 376 12.33 -24.80 -18.50
N GLN A 377 11.63 -24.13 -17.58
CA GLN A 377 10.33 -23.54 -17.85
C GLN A 377 10.43 -22.37 -18.87
N ARG A 378 11.46 -21.53 -18.76
CA ARG A 378 11.74 -20.47 -19.76
C ARG A 378 12.06 -21.08 -21.14
N THR A 379 12.84 -22.13 -21.17
CA THR A 379 13.17 -22.86 -22.40
C THR A 379 11.92 -23.42 -23.08
N TYR A 380 11.02 -24.00 -22.28
CA TYR A 380 9.73 -24.51 -22.76
C TYR A 380 8.82 -23.38 -23.27
N ALA A 381 8.76 -22.28 -22.54
CA ALA A 381 7.97 -21.09 -22.92
C ALA A 381 8.49 -20.40 -24.17
N ALA A 382 9.81 -20.45 -24.41
CA ALA A 382 10.45 -19.92 -25.63
C ALA A 382 10.17 -20.77 -26.90
N GLY A 383 9.28 -21.77 -26.80
CA GLY A 383 8.85 -22.58 -27.95
C GLY A 383 9.62 -23.88 -28.15
N GLN A 384 10.62 -24.17 -27.32
CA GLN A 384 11.33 -25.46 -27.36
C GLN A 384 10.52 -26.51 -26.57
N ARG A 385 9.43 -27.00 -27.21
CA ARG A 385 8.47 -27.94 -26.57
C ARG A 385 8.83 -29.40 -26.84
N HIS A 386 10.10 -29.75 -26.83
CA HIS A 386 10.55 -31.11 -26.99
C HIS A 386 10.12 -32.00 -25.81
N GLU A 387 9.88 -33.26 -26.05
CA GLU A 387 9.39 -34.21 -25.06
C GLU A 387 10.35 -34.37 -23.87
N ASN A 388 11.65 -34.30 -24.08
CA ASN A 388 12.66 -34.33 -23.05
C ASN A 388 12.56 -33.12 -22.08
N ILE A 389 12.27 -31.91 -22.56
CA ILE A 389 12.07 -30.70 -21.78
C ILE A 389 10.79 -30.83 -20.95
N ARG A 390 9.72 -31.35 -21.55
CA ARG A 390 8.47 -31.59 -20.84
C ARG A 390 8.62 -32.62 -19.73
N LYS A 391 9.32 -33.73 -20.01
CA LYS A 391 9.63 -34.77 -19.02
C LYS A 391 10.45 -34.19 -17.87
N ARG A 392 11.52 -33.43 -18.19
CA ARG A 392 12.35 -32.79 -17.17
C ARG A 392 11.59 -31.83 -16.31
N LEU A 393 10.66 -31.05 -16.87
CA LEU A 393 9.81 -30.12 -16.11
C LEU A 393 8.89 -30.88 -15.16
N THR A 394 8.33 -32.03 -15.56
CA THR A 394 7.51 -32.89 -14.70
C THR A 394 8.34 -33.45 -13.55
N GLU A 395 9.51 -33.99 -13.82
CA GLU A 395 10.44 -34.51 -12.81
C GLU A 395 10.84 -33.45 -11.79
N LEU A 396 11.14 -32.21 -12.26
CA LEU A 396 11.48 -31.10 -11.38
C LEU A 396 10.30 -30.67 -10.51
N ASN A 397 9.08 -30.66 -11.05
CA ASN A 397 7.89 -30.34 -10.24
C ASN A 397 7.63 -31.38 -9.14
N GLU A 398 7.81 -32.65 -9.44
CA GLU A 398 7.72 -33.72 -8.45
C GLU A 398 8.81 -33.58 -7.39
N ALA A 399 10.07 -33.41 -7.80
CA ALA A 399 11.19 -33.23 -6.89
C ALA A 399 11.03 -32.00 -5.99
N VAL A 400 10.52 -30.87 -6.50
CA VAL A 400 10.18 -29.69 -5.71
C VAL A 400 9.12 -30.02 -4.68
N LYS A 401 8.03 -30.68 -5.06
CA LYS A 401 6.94 -31.05 -4.16
C LYS A 401 7.41 -31.99 -3.05
N GLU A 402 8.20 -33.01 -3.40
CA GLU A 402 8.77 -33.94 -2.41
C GLU A 402 9.70 -33.21 -1.44
N THR A 403 10.57 -32.34 -1.94
CA THR A 403 11.51 -31.58 -1.11
C THR A 403 10.77 -30.60 -0.19
N GLN A 404 9.71 -29.97 -0.66
CA GLN A 404 8.85 -29.11 0.19
C GLN A 404 8.15 -29.90 1.30
N ASN A 405 7.64 -31.09 1.01
CA ASN A 405 7.01 -31.94 2.02
C ASN A 405 8.04 -32.41 3.07
N HIS A 406 9.22 -32.80 2.62
CA HIS A 406 10.31 -33.18 3.50
C HIS A 406 10.73 -32.03 4.43
N LEU A 407 10.85 -30.81 3.88
CA LEU A 407 11.15 -29.60 4.66
C LEU A 407 10.11 -29.38 5.77
N ARG A 408 8.82 -29.48 5.44
CA ARG A 408 7.74 -29.32 6.45
C ARG A 408 7.85 -30.33 7.59
N GLU A 409 8.20 -31.58 7.28
CA GLU A 409 8.40 -32.60 8.33
C GLU A 409 9.63 -32.30 9.17
N LEU A 410 10.73 -31.85 8.59
CA LEU A 410 11.92 -31.41 9.33
C LEU A 410 11.59 -30.25 10.27
N GLU A 411 10.86 -29.24 9.78
CA GLU A 411 10.43 -28.09 10.58
C GLU A 411 9.56 -28.49 11.78
N LYS A 412 8.63 -29.42 11.58
CA LYS A 412 7.79 -29.95 12.62
C LYS A 412 8.62 -30.74 13.66
N ASN A 413 9.60 -31.50 13.17
CA ASN A 413 10.42 -32.36 14.02
C ASN A 413 11.40 -31.55 14.86
N TYR A 414 12.08 -30.53 14.33
CA TYR A 414 12.96 -29.71 15.16
C TYR A 414 12.18 -28.92 16.22
N ARG A 415 11.00 -28.38 15.87
CA ARG A 415 10.10 -27.73 16.84
C ARG A 415 9.75 -28.67 18.00
N LYS A 416 9.31 -29.88 17.67
CA LYS A 416 8.96 -30.87 18.67
C LYS A 416 10.15 -31.23 19.57
N ALA A 417 11.31 -31.47 18.97
CA ALA A 417 12.52 -31.86 19.70
C ALA A 417 13.03 -30.75 20.63
N GLU A 418 12.94 -29.49 20.19
CA GLU A 418 13.36 -28.34 20.98
C GLU A 418 12.39 -28.04 22.13
N LEU A 419 11.09 -28.06 21.86
CA LEU A 419 10.07 -27.78 22.86
C LEU A 419 9.99 -28.88 23.95
N GLN A 420 10.33 -30.14 23.62
CA GLN A 420 10.40 -31.22 24.60
C GLN A 420 11.59 -31.09 25.57
N GLN A 421 12.65 -30.38 25.19
CA GLN A 421 13.83 -30.23 26.05
C GLN A 421 13.74 -28.94 26.88
N THR A 422 12.90 -27.99 26.49
CA THR A 422 12.78 -26.67 27.13
C THR A 422 11.52 -26.53 28.02
N ASN A 423 10.70 -27.57 28.11
CA ASN A 423 9.65 -27.77 29.11
C ASN A 423 10.16 -28.74 30.20
#